data_3b8dfc1ebef96652addb3e0218518754
#
_entry.id   3b8dfc1ebef96652addb3e0218518754
#
_cell.length_a   1.000
_cell.length_b   1.000
_cell.length_c   1.000
_cell.angle_alpha   90.00
_cell.angle_beta   90.00
_cell.angle_gamma   90.00
#
_symmetry.space_group_name_H-M   'P 1'
#
loop_
_entity.id
_entity.type
_entity.pdbx_description
1 polymer ?
#
loop_
_entity_poly.entity_id
_entity_poly.type
_entity_poly.pdbx_seq_one_letter_code
_entity_poly.pdbx_strand_id
1 'polypeptide(L)'
;SAVLLAGDNSVVYVETNPGRFEIRRVILGPLLKNRAIILSGISAGEKVATAGNFLIDSQMQLAGNPSLIDATVAKMISATNLPLQFDQWSARNITGDDGEQLEQLYLVYFDITQKLSSDKTPTRTSIETLNAISVALESSDATDWTAEEKELFSRISQHSQNLHELSLAKTRVEFKWISQSITPLATKVRGTDNPQPFYHFYCPMVKEGQ
;
A
#
# COMPACT_ATOMS: atom_id res chain seq x y z
N SER A 1 -26.33 3.42 3.52
CA SER A 1 -24.92 3.84 3.50
C SER A 1 -24.78 5.12 2.70
N ALA A 2 -24.04 6.10 3.21
CA ALA A 2 -23.74 7.33 2.46
C ALA A 2 -22.72 7.07 1.33
N VAL A 3 -21.82 6.14 1.55
CA VAL A 3 -20.80 5.76 0.57
C VAL A 3 -21.34 4.69 -0.35
N LEU A 4 -21.15 4.89 -1.63
CA LEU A 4 -21.49 3.98 -2.73
C LEU A 4 -20.22 3.53 -3.43
N LEU A 5 -20.23 2.29 -3.90
CA LEU A 5 -19.15 1.73 -4.70
C LEU A 5 -19.52 1.83 -6.18
N ALA A 6 -18.69 2.52 -6.96
CA ALA A 6 -18.81 2.67 -8.40
C ALA A 6 -17.57 2.07 -9.08
N GLY A 7 -17.60 0.77 -9.39
CA GLY A 7 -16.41 0.02 -9.80
C GLY A 7 -15.36 0.03 -8.67
N ASP A 8 -14.15 0.44 -8.99
CA ASP A 8 -13.02 0.53 -8.04
C ASP A 8 -13.02 1.84 -7.23
N ASN A 9 -14.05 2.67 -7.38
CA ASN A 9 -14.13 3.98 -6.73
C ASN A 9 -15.21 4.00 -5.66
N SER A 10 -14.99 4.79 -4.62
CA SER A 10 -15.98 5.12 -3.61
C SER A 10 -16.47 6.55 -3.86
N VAL A 11 -17.79 6.73 -3.85
CA VAL A 11 -18.41 8.02 -4.14
C VAL A 11 -19.50 8.34 -3.12
N VAL A 12 -19.79 9.62 -2.98
CA VAL A 12 -20.89 10.15 -2.16
C VAL A 12 -21.66 11.19 -2.96
N TYR A 13 -22.95 11.40 -2.63
CA TYR A 13 -23.72 12.54 -3.11
C TYR A 13 -23.63 13.66 -2.09
N VAL A 14 -23.03 14.79 -2.48
CA VAL A 14 -22.88 15.99 -1.66
C VAL A 14 -23.97 16.98 -2.05
N GLU A 15 -24.71 17.49 -1.06
CA GLU A 15 -25.68 18.56 -1.26
C GLU A 15 -24.95 19.89 -1.41
N THR A 16 -24.97 20.46 -2.61
CA THR A 16 -24.36 21.77 -2.90
C THR A 16 -25.29 22.93 -2.64
N ASN A 17 -26.60 22.73 -2.90
CA ASN A 17 -27.69 23.66 -2.60
C ASN A 17 -28.90 22.82 -2.13
N PRO A 18 -29.86 23.40 -1.43
CA PRO A 18 -31.06 22.67 -0.98
C PRO A 18 -31.71 21.87 -2.12
N GLY A 19 -31.68 20.52 -1.99
CA GLY A 19 -32.23 19.60 -2.99
C GLY A 19 -31.37 19.40 -4.24
N ARG A 20 -30.19 19.99 -4.32
CA ARG A 20 -29.27 19.82 -5.44
C ARG A 20 -28.03 19.05 -4.99
N PHE A 21 -27.76 17.93 -5.65
CA PHE A 21 -26.68 17.04 -5.32
C PHE A 21 -25.63 16.99 -6.45
N GLU A 22 -24.39 16.75 -6.07
CA GLU A 22 -23.31 16.38 -7.00
C GLU A 22 -22.67 15.06 -6.54
N ILE A 23 -22.28 14.25 -7.52
CA ILE A 23 -21.51 13.05 -7.23
C ILE A 23 -20.05 13.44 -7.02
N ARG A 24 -19.46 12.96 -5.92
CA ARG A 24 -18.07 13.26 -5.58
C ARG A 24 -17.33 12.02 -5.13
N ARG A 25 -16.14 11.81 -5.71
CA ARG A 25 -15.25 10.73 -5.32
C ARG A 25 -14.70 11.00 -3.92
N VAL A 26 -14.60 9.94 -3.13
CA VAL A 26 -13.99 9.98 -1.80
C VAL A 26 -12.95 8.88 -1.66
N ILE A 27 -11.92 9.17 -0.89
CA ILE A 27 -10.94 8.16 -0.48
C ILE A 27 -11.35 7.72 0.93
N LEU A 28 -11.56 6.42 1.08
CA LEU A 28 -11.94 5.84 2.36
C LEU A 28 -10.70 5.44 3.15
N GLY A 29 -10.76 5.70 4.44
CA GLY A 29 -9.91 5.10 5.45
C GLY A 29 -10.57 3.85 6.06
N PRO A 30 -10.19 3.49 7.28
CA PRO A 30 -10.75 2.33 7.97
C PRO A 30 -12.27 2.38 8.11
N LEU A 31 -12.92 1.25 7.79
CA LEU A 31 -14.34 1.06 8.04
C LEU A 31 -14.56 0.63 9.50
N LEU A 32 -15.29 1.42 10.26
CA LEU A 32 -15.68 1.14 11.65
C LEU A 32 -17.14 0.72 11.70
N LYS A 33 -17.43 -0.55 11.86
CA LYS A 33 -18.79 -1.15 11.95
C LYS A 33 -19.86 -0.43 11.08
N ASN A 34 -20.35 0.75 11.51
CA ASN A 34 -21.37 1.54 10.82
C ASN A 34 -20.87 2.93 10.37
N ARG A 35 -19.56 3.18 10.38
CA ARG A 35 -18.94 4.44 10.00
C ARG A 35 -17.78 4.20 9.05
N ALA A 36 -17.69 5.00 8.02
CA ALA A 36 -16.53 5.06 7.16
C ALA A 36 -15.73 6.32 7.49
N ILE A 37 -14.43 6.19 7.68
CA ILE A 37 -13.53 7.34 7.76
C ILE A 37 -13.28 7.79 6.33
N ILE A 38 -13.46 9.07 6.04
CA ILE A 38 -13.17 9.64 4.74
C ILE A 38 -11.87 10.44 4.88
N LEU A 39 -10.86 10.03 4.13
CA LEU A 39 -9.54 10.65 4.16
C LEU A 39 -9.47 11.89 3.25
N SER A 40 -10.21 11.87 2.13
CA SER A 40 -10.29 13.00 1.21
C SER A 40 -11.56 12.95 0.35
N GLY A 41 -11.88 14.07 -0.31
CA GLY A 41 -13.00 14.19 -1.24
C GLY A 41 -14.20 14.95 -0.66
N ILE A 42 -14.29 15.14 0.66
CA ILE A 42 -15.27 16.00 1.33
C ILE A 42 -14.61 16.81 2.43
N SER A 43 -15.23 17.95 2.74
CA SER A 43 -14.81 18.84 3.83
C SER A 43 -15.75 18.76 5.02
N ALA A 44 -15.24 19.08 6.20
CA ALA A 44 -16.06 19.12 7.40
C ALA A 44 -17.18 20.18 7.25
N GLY A 45 -18.42 19.78 7.56
CA GLY A 45 -19.60 20.64 7.43
C GLY A 45 -20.38 20.45 6.13
N GLU A 46 -19.85 19.76 5.12
CA GLU A 46 -20.62 19.39 3.93
C GLU A 46 -21.68 18.34 4.27
N LYS A 47 -22.85 18.46 3.63
CA LYS A 47 -23.96 17.54 3.82
C LYS A 47 -23.88 16.42 2.76
N VAL A 48 -23.94 15.17 3.20
CA VAL A 48 -23.95 14.01 2.31
C VAL A 48 -25.26 13.23 2.45
N ALA A 49 -25.76 12.70 1.34
CA ALA A 49 -26.94 11.85 1.33
C ALA A 49 -26.64 10.51 1.99
N THR A 50 -27.36 10.17 3.05
CA THR A 50 -27.21 8.88 3.77
C THR A 50 -28.24 7.83 3.35
N ALA A 51 -29.33 8.27 2.69
CA ALA A 51 -30.41 7.45 2.17
C ALA A 51 -30.96 8.06 0.87
N GLY A 52 -31.69 7.27 0.09
CA GLY A 52 -32.29 7.74 -1.16
C GLY A 52 -31.31 7.92 -2.33
N ASN A 53 -30.09 7.41 -2.22
CA ASN A 53 -29.04 7.58 -3.23
C ASN A 53 -29.45 7.12 -4.63
N PHE A 54 -30.22 6.03 -4.72
CA PHE A 54 -30.75 5.56 -6.01
C PHE A 54 -31.74 6.55 -6.63
N LEU A 55 -32.58 7.18 -5.80
CA LEU A 55 -33.53 8.19 -6.26
C LEU A 55 -32.80 9.44 -6.75
N ILE A 56 -31.79 9.90 -6.02
CA ILE A 56 -30.92 11.01 -6.39
C ILE A 56 -30.24 10.70 -7.73
N ASP A 57 -29.65 9.50 -7.88
CA ASP A 57 -28.99 9.07 -9.10
C ASP A 57 -29.94 9.06 -10.30
N SER A 58 -31.14 8.52 -10.14
CA SER A 58 -32.16 8.50 -11.18
C SER A 58 -32.60 9.90 -11.61
N GLN A 59 -32.76 10.82 -10.65
CA GLN A 59 -33.10 12.22 -10.94
C GLN A 59 -31.94 12.94 -11.67
N MET A 60 -30.70 12.66 -11.29
CA MET A 60 -29.52 13.19 -11.96
C MET A 60 -29.43 12.70 -13.41
N GLN A 61 -29.68 11.42 -13.67
CA GLN A 61 -29.75 10.86 -15.02
C GLN A 61 -30.82 11.54 -15.87
N LEU A 62 -32.05 11.67 -15.36
CA LEU A 62 -33.16 12.33 -16.05
C LEU A 62 -32.89 13.82 -16.36
N ALA A 63 -32.12 14.48 -15.48
CA ALA A 63 -31.70 15.87 -15.65
C ALA A 63 -30.45 16.03 -16.54
N GLY A 64 -29.87 14.94 -17.07
CA GLY A 64 -28.66 14.97 -17.89
C GLY A 64 -27.39 15.31 -17.08
N ASN A 65 -27.46 15.17 -15.77
CA ASN A 65 -26.29 15.37 -14.90
C ASN A 65 -25.49 14.06 -14.75
N PRO A 66 -24.19 14.15 -14.44
CA PRO A 66 -23.37 12.99 -14.13
C PRO A 66 -23.99 12.09 -13.06
N SER A 67 -24.05 10.79 -13.32
CA SER A 67 -24.64 9.78 -12.44
C SER A 67 -23.72 8.57 -12.30
N LEU A 68 -24.02 7.65 -11.40
CA LEU A 68 -23.22 6.42 -11.18
C LEU A 68 -23.12 5.52 -12.43
N ILE A 69 -24.10 5.59 -13.34
CA ILE A 69 -24.16 4.76 -14.55
C ILE A 69 -23.55 5.48 -15.77
N ASP A 70 -23.30 6.76 -15.66
CA ASP A 70 -22.74 7.55 -16.76
C ASP A 70 -21.25 7.27 -16.95
N ALA A 71 -20.87 6.77 -18.12
CA ALA A 71 -19.47 6.49 -18.46
C ALA A 71 -18.56 7.74 -18.42
N THR A 72 -19.14 8.94 -18.55
CA THR A 72 -18.40 10.21 -18.40
C THR A 72 -18.03 10.47 -16.95
N VAL A 73 -18.87 10.08 -16.00
CA VAL A 73 -18.57 10.15 -14.56
C VAL A 73 -17.45 9.16 -14.19
N ALA A 74 -17.49 7.95 -14.70
CA ALA A 74 -16.40 6.99 -14.54
C ALA A 74 -15.08 7.56 -15.07
N LYS A 75 -15.14 8.31 -16.19
CA LYS A 75 -13.98 8.97 -16.79
C LYS A 75 -13.53 10.22 -16.02
N MET A 76 -14.46 11.03 -15.50
CA MET A 76 -14.17 12.16 -14.61
C MET A 76 -13.63 11.69 -13.25
N ILE A 77 -14.21 10.63 -12.70
CA ILE A 77 -13.75 9.98 -11.46
C ILE A 77 -12.35 9.41 -11.68
N SER A 78 -12.05 8.85 -12.86
CA SER A 78 -10.72 8.37 -13.23
C SER A 78 -9.74 9.51 -13.55
N ALA A 79 -10.22 10.65 -14.06
CA ALA A 79 -9.39 11.81 -14.40
C ALA A 79 -9.05 12.68 -13.16
N THR A 80 -9.83 12.64 -12.11
CA THR A 80 -9.44 13.14 -10.79
C THR A 80 -8.57 12.11 -10.05
N ASN A 81 -7.60 11.54 -10.74
CA ASN A 81 -6.41 11.02 -10.07
C ASN A 81 -5.70 12.22 -9.43
N LEU A 82 -6.17 12.65 -8.26
CA LEU A 82 -5.25 13.26 -7.32
C LEU A 82 -4.15 12.22 -7.14
N PRO A 83 -2.93 12.52 -7.56
CA PRO A 83 -1.83 11.61 -7.26
C PRO A 83 -1.92 11.36 -5.77
N LEU A 84 -1.97 10.09 -5.38
CA LEU A 84 -1.79 9.73 -3.99
C LEU A 84 -0.52 10.47 -3.59
N GLN A 85 -0.66 11.51 -2.77
CA GLN A 85 0.51 12.17 -2.20
C GLN A 85 1.03 11.20 -1.17
N PHE A 86 1.96 10.36 -1.62
CA PHE A 86 2.78 9.59 -0.71
C PHE A 86 3.77 10.56 -0.09
N ASP A 87 3.93 10.48 1.22
CA ASP A 87 5.03 11.15 1.88
C ASP A 87 6.32 10.75 1.16
N GLN A 88 7.00 11.71 0.57
CA GLN A 88 8.28 11.46 -0.08
C GLN A 88 9.33 11.32 1.03
N TRP A 89 9.68 10.09 1.34
CA TRP A 89 10.80 9.84 2.22
C TRP A 89 12.11 10.05 1.46
N SER A 90 12.96 10.88 2.01
CA SER A 90 14.32 11.07 1.50
C SER A 90 15.20 9.94 2.01
N ALA A 91 15.31 8.88 1.23
CA ALA A 91 16.21 7.77 1.53
C ALA A 91 17.67 8.18 1.27
N ARG A 92 18.59 7.71 2.11
CA ARG A 92 20.03 7.79 1.87
C ARG A 92 20.40 6.84 0.72
N ASN A 93 21.15 7.32 -0.24
CA ASN A 93 21.59 6.50 -1.37
C ASN A 93 22.90 5.79 -1.03
N ILE A 94 22.94 4.49 -1.26
CA ILE A 94 24.12 3.63 -1.13
C ILE A 94 24.62 3.32 -2.54
N THR A 95 25.91 3.51 -2.76
CA THR A 95 26.59 3.24 -4.04
C THR A 95 27.41 1.95 -3.98
N GLY A 96 27.80 1.43 -5.13
CA GLY A 96 28.64 0.25 -5.24
C GLY A 96 27.93 -1.05 -4.91
N ASP A 97 28.70 -2.08 -4.62
CA ASP A 97 28.22 -3.47 -4.45
C ASP A 97 27.15 -3.59 -3.36
N ASP A 98 27.29 -2.87 -2.24
CA ASP A 98 26.29 -2.88 -1.17
C ASP A 98 24.96 -2.26 -1.60
N GLY A 99 25.01 -1.21 -2.46
CA GLY A 99 23.82 -0.60 -3.03
C GLY A 99 23.09 -1.54 -3.99
N GLU A 100 23.82 -2.26 -4.84
CA GLU A 100 23.27 -3.26 -5.75
C GLU A 100 22.66 -4.44 -4.96
N GLN A 101 23.35 -4.94 -3.95
CA GLN A 101 22.86 -6.00 -3.08
C GLN A 101 21.60 -5.56 -2.30
N LEU A 102 21.56 -4.32 -1.82
CA LEU A 102 20.39 -3.78 -1.14
C LEU A 102 19.14 -3.76 -2.05
N GLU A 103 19.27 -3.28 -3.29
CA GLU A 103 18.15 -3.30 -4.24
C GLU A 103 17.76 -4.73 -4.61
N GLN A 104 18.72 -5.63 -4.76
CA GLN A 104 18.45 -7.06 -4.97
C GLN A 104 17.69 -7.68 -3.78
N LEU A 105 18.02 -7.30 -2.54
CA LEU A 105 17.28 -7.71 -1.33
C LEU A 105 15.80 -7.33 -1.44
N TYR A 106 15.50 -6.09 -1.85
CA TYR A 106 14.13 -5.62 -2.02
C TYR A 106 13.39 -6.36 -3.14
N LEU A 107 14.05 -6.62 -4.27
CA LEU A 107 13.45 -7.37 -5.38
C LEU A 107 13.09 -8.81 -4.97
N VAL A 108 13.98 -9.49 -4.25
CA VAL A 108 13.73 -10.83 -3.72
C VAL A 108 12.59 -10.82 -2.69
N TYR A 109 12.55 -9.82 -1.83
CA TYR A 109 11.43 -9.64 -0.90
C TYR A 109 10.09 -9.51 -1.64
N PHE A 110 10.03 -8.74 -2.73
CA PHE A 110 8.80 -8.61 -3.53
C PHE A 110 8.40 -9.91 -4.23
N ASP A 111 9.37 -10.70 -4.74
CA ASP A 111 9.07 -12.03 -5.30
C ASP A 111 8.42 -12.95 -4.24
N ILE A 112 8.99 -12.98 -3.04
CA ILE A 112 8.44 -13.76 -1.93
C ILE A 112 7.03 -13.26 -1.56
N THR A 113 6.84 -11.95 -1.45
CA THR A 113 5.54 -11.33 -1.17
C THR A 113 4.49 -11.75 -2.21
N GLN A 114 4.83 -11.72 -3.49
CA GLN A 114 3.95 -12.12 -4.59
C GLN A 114 3.55 -13.60 -4.50
N LYS A 115 4.47 -14.48 -4.14
CA LYS A 115 4.16 -15.91 -3.94
C LYS A 115 3.20 -16.10 -2.77
N LEU A 116 3.51 -15.49 -1.62
CA LEU A 116 2.69 -15.59 -0.41
C LEU A 116 1.29 -14.99 -0.59
N SER A 117 1.15 -13.89 -1.33
CA SER A 117 -0.16 -13.29 -1.65
C SER A 117 -1.02 -14.17 -2.57
N SER A 118 -0.38 -15.05 -3.35
CA SER A 118 -1.03 -16.01 -4.24
C SER A 118 -1.22 -17.40 -3.62
N ASP A 119 -1.12 -17.54 -2.30
CA ASP A 119 -1.17 -18.81 -1.55
C ASP A 119 -0.13 -19.85 -2.02
N LYS A 120 1.02 -19.38 -2.52
CA LYS A 120 2.13 -20.23 -2.96
C LYS A 120 3.31 -20.11 -1.99
N THR A 121 4.01 -21.22 -1.79
CA THR A 121 5.27 -21.21 -1.05
C THR A 121 6.36 -20.50 -1.89
N PRO A 122 7.18 -19.64 -1.27
CA PRO A 122 8.36 -19.08 -1.91
C PRO A 122 9.32 -20.18 -2.38
N THR A 123 10.11 -19.88 -3.40
CA THR A 123 11.14 -20.83 -3.84
C THR A 123 12.29 -20.89 -2.83
N ARG A 124 12.91 -22.03 -2.71
CA ARG A 124 14.10 -22.20 -1.88
C ARG A 124 15.19 -21.19 -2.25
N THR A 125 15.41 -21.00 -3.55
CA THR A 125 16.40 -20.05 -4.08
C THR A 125 16.12 -18.63 -3.63
N SER A 126 14.86 -18.15 -3.70
CA SER A 126 14.51 -16.79 -3.25
C SER A 126 14.78 -16.61 -1.75
N ILE A 127 14.48 -17.62 -0.94
CA ILE A 127 14.71 -17.59 0.51
C ILE A 127 16.21 -17.57 0.83
N GLU A 128 16.99 -18.47 0.21
CA GLU A 128 18.44 -18.55 0.40
C GLU A 128 19.13 -17.26 -0.08
N THR A 129 18.67 -16.67 -1.18
CA THR A 129 19.19 -15.39 -1.68
C THR A 129 18.89 -14.26 -0.71
N LEU A 130 17.65 -14.17 -0.20
CA LEU A 130 17.29 -13.17 0.80
C LEU A 130 18.19 -13.26 2.05
N ASN A 131 18.40 -14.47 2.54
CA ASN A 131 19.26 -14.74 3.68
C ASN A 131 20.71 -14.34 3.42
N ALA A 132 21.29 -14.83 2.31
CA ALA A 132 22.68 -14.58 1.96
C ALA A 132 23.01 -13.10 1.81
N ILE A 133 22.13 -12.34 1.12
CA ILE A 133 22.29 -10.88 0.96
C ILE A 133 22.21 -10.19 2.33
N SER A 134 21.25 -10.57 3.18
CA SER A 134 21.11 -9.96 4.50
C SER A 134 22.35 -10.16 5.36
N VAL A 135 22.94 -11.36 5.35
CA VAL A 135 24.20 -11.66 6.06
C VAL A 135 25.38 -10.87 5.48
N ALA A 136 25.45 -10.75 4.16
CA ALA A 136 26.52 -10.01 3.50
C ALA A 136 26.45 -8.50 3.85
N LEU A 137 25.27 -7.88 3.79
CA LEU A 137 25.08 -6.48 4.14
C LEU A 137 25.31 -6.20 5.63
N GLU A 138 24.89 -7.12 6.54
CA GLU A 138 25.15 -7.01 7.98
C GLU A 138 26.64 -6.97 8.29
N SER A 139 27.43 -7.79 7.60
CA SER A 139 28.87 -7.94 7.79
C SER A 139 29.73 -7.01 6.93
N SER A 140 29.11 -6.24 6.03
CA SER A 140 29.88 -5.33 5.16
C SER A 140 30.46 -4.17 5.93
N ASP A 141 31.75 -3.92 5.67
CA ASP A 141 32.50 -2.74 6.14
C ASP A 141 32.70 -1.71 5.01
N ALA A 142 32.23 -2.00 3.78
CA ALA A 142 32.35 -1.12 2.62
C ALA A 142 31.39 0.09 2.71
N THR A 143 30.29 -0.05 3.43
CA THR A 143 29.31 0.99 3.67
C THR A 143 29.22 1.30 5.16
N ASP A 144 29.06 2.57 5.49
CA ASP A 144 28.87 3.03 6.87
C ASP A 144 27.41 2.78 7.32
N TRP A 145 27.11 1.50 7.53
CA TRP A 145 25.82 1.07 8.04
C TRP A 145 25.62 1.46 9.49
N THR A 146 24.50 2.07 9.81
CA THR A 146 24.14 2.36 11.20
C THR A 146 23.89 1.06 11.99
N ALA A 147 24.03 1.12 13.31
CA ALA A 147 23.74 -0.02 14.18
C ALA A 147 22.29 -0.51 14.01
N GLU A 148 21.34 0.41 13.80
CA GLU A 148 19.93 0.07 13.52
C GLU A 148 19.77 -0.68 12.19
N GLU A 149 20.44 -0.24 11.13
CA GLU A 149 20.38 -0.91 9.81
C GLU A 149 21.00 -2.32 9.89
N LYS A 150 22.13 -2.47 10.57
CA LYS A 150 22.75 -3.79 10.80
C LYS A 150 21.82 -4.72 11.60
N GLU A 151 21.12 -4.20 12.61
CA GLU A 151 20.13 -4.98 13.36
C GLU A 151 18.95 -5.42 12.48
N LEU A 152 18.49 -4.56 11.55
CA LEU A 152 17.44 -4.91 10.59
C LEU A 152 17.90 -6.04 9.64
N PHE A 153 19.12 -5.99 9.12
CA PHE A 153 19.70 -7.08 8.33
C PHE A 153 19.81 -8.38 9.12
N SER A 154 20.31 -8.31 10.36
CA SER A 154 20.40 -9.47 11.25
C SER A 154 19.04 -10.11 11.48
N ARG A 155 18.01 -9.33 11.71
CA ARG A 155 16.64 -9.82 11.89
C ARG A 155 16.08 -10.47 10.63
N ILE A 156 16.35 -9.90 9.45
CA ILE A 156 15.96 -10.51 8.17
C ILE A 156 16.64 -11.85 7.99
N SER A 157 17.95 -11.94 8.23
CA SER A 157 18.72 -13.19 8.11
C SER A 157 18.21 -14.27 9.07
N GLN A 158 17.94 -13.90 10.32
CA GLN A 158 17.44 -14.80 11.34
C GLN A 158 16.09 -15.42 10.96
N HIS A 159 15.13 -14.61 10.52
CA HIS A 159 13.78 -15.08 10.17
C HIS A 159 13.69 -15.74 8.80
N SER A 160 14.70 -15.58 7.93
CA SER A 160 14.75 -16.24 6.63
C SER A 160 15.48 -17.58 6.63
N GLN A 161 16.30 -17.89 7.65
CA GLN A 161 17.26 -18.99 7.66
C GLN A 161 16.68 -20.37 7.26
N ASN A 162 15.51 -20.74 7.75
CA ASN A 162 14.89 -22.04 7.48
C ASN A 162 13.44 -21.90 6.95
N LEU A 163 13.15 -20.78 6.30
CA LEU A 163 11.79 -20.45 5.87
C LEU A 163 11.24 -21.47 4.86
N HIS A 164 12.10 -22.08 4.04
CA HIS A 164 11.73 -23.06 3.01
C HIS A 164 11.30 -24.43 3.60
N GLU A 165 11.60 -24.72 4.85
CA GLU A 165 11.21 -25.95 5.55
C GLU A 165 9.83 -25.83 6.24
N LEU A 166 9.28 -24.62 6.26
CA LEU A 166 8.04 -24.34 6.99
C LEU A 166 6.80 -24.54 6.11
N SER A 167 5.68 -24.86 6.77
CA SER A 167 4.37 -24.81 6.09
C SER A 167 4.02 -23.35 5.73
N LEU A 168 3.20 -23.16 4.69
CA LEU A 168 2.78 -21.83 4.22
C LEU A 168 2.29 -20.91 5.35
N ALA A 169 1.52 -21.44 6.29
CA ALA A 169 1.02 -20.69 7.43
C ALA A 169 2.16 -20.21 8.35
N LYS A 170 3.13 -21.07 8.65
CA LYS A 170 4.31 -20.72 9.46
C LYS A 170 5.23 -19.76 8.71
N THR A 171 5.42 -19.99 7.41
CA THR A 171 6.19 -19.08 6.55
C THR A 171 5.65 -17.65 6.62
N ARG A 172 4.32 -17.47 6.60
CA ARG A 172 3.69 -16.14 6.73
C ARG A 172 3.96 -15.49 8.08
N VAL A 173 4.00 -16.27 9.15
CA VAL A 173 4.31 -15.75 10.49
C VAL A 173 5.75 -15.23 10.56
N GLU A 174 6.72 -15.99 10.06
CA GLU A 174 8.11 -15.57 10.01
C GLU A 174 8.31 -14.39 9.04
N PHE A 175 7.64 -14.42 7.89
CA PHE A 175 7.72 -13.36 6.88
C PHE A 175 7.19 -12.02 7.39
N LYS A 176 6.29 -12.02 8.37
CA LYS A 176 5.86 -10.80 9.06
C LYS A 176 7.05 -10.04 9.67
N TRP A 177 7.95 -10.74 10.35
CA TRP A 177 9.14 -10.15 10.96
C TRP A 177 10.11 -9.60 9.92
N ILE A 178 10.26 -10.32 8.78
CA ILE A 178 11.03 -9.86 7.64
C ILE A 178 10.43 -8.56 7.10
N SER A 179 9.11 -8.50 6.89
CA SER A 179 8.41 -7.31 6.40
C SER A 179 8.56 -6.12 7.35
N GLN A 180 8.49 -6.34 8.66
CA GLN A 180 8.71 -5.31 9.68
C GLN A 180 10.15 -4.77 9.70
N SER A 181 11.10 -5.51 9.16
CA SER A 181 12.49 -5.05 9.03
C SER A 181 12.74 -4.39 7.67
N ILE A 182 12.20 -4.94 6.58
CA ILE A 182 12.35 -4.38 5.23
C ILE A 182 11.67 -3.01 5.08
N THR A 183 10.48 -2.82 5.66
CA THR A 183 9.73 -1.57 5.51
C THR A 183 10.50 -0.35 6.02
N PRO A 184 10.97 -0.29 7.27
CA PRO A 184 11.77 0.84 7.74
C PRO A 184 13.11 0.97 7.01
N LEU A 185 13.72 -0.14 6.60
CA LEU A 185 14.95 -0.12 5.83
C LEU A 185 14.75 0.57 4.49
N ALA A 186 13.73 0.19 3.71
CA ALA A 186 13.44 0.76 2.39
C ALA A 186 13.03 2.23 2.42
N THR A 187 12.54 2.74 3.57
CA THR A 187 12.26 4.17 3.75
C THR A 187 13.52 4.98 4.06
N LYS A 188 14.54 4.36 4.63
CA LYS A 188 15.77 5.03 5.08
C LYS A 188 16.90 4.95 4.06
N VAL A 189 17.02 3.84 3.34
CA VAL A 189 18.15 3.58 2.44
C VAL A 189 17.73 2.94 1.14
N ARG A 190 18.37 3.35 0.04
CA ARG A 190 18.16 2.82 -1.31
C ARG A 190 19.50 2.72 -2.04
N GLY A 191 19.58 1.77 -2.98
CA GLY A 191 20.69 1.74 -3.93
C GLY A 191 20.57 2.85 -4.97
N THR A 192 21.68 3.38 -5.44
CA THR A 192 21.73 4.56 -6.31
C THR A 192 21.18 4.29 -7.71
N ASP A 193 21.32 3.08 -8.22
CA ASP A 193 21.08 2.75 -9.63
C ASP A 193 19.64 2.25 -9.91
N ASN A 194 18.76 2.28 -8.92
CA ASN A 194 17.37 1.86 -9.12
C ASN A 194 16.39 3.04 -9.03
N PRO A 195 15.90 3.55 -10.18
CA PRO A 195 14.95 4.67 -10.22
C PRO A 195 13.52 4.28 -9.87
N GLN A 196 13.24 2.99 -9.60
CA GLN A 196 11.88 2.53 -9.33
C GLN A 196 11.43 2.98 -7.94
N PRO A 197 10.35 3.77 -7.83
CA PRO A 197 9.81 4.16 -6.53
C PRO A 197 9.15 2.94 -5.86
N PHE A 198 9.35 2.79 -4.55
CA PHE A 198 8.58 1.87 -3.74
C PHE A 198 7.39 2.58 -3.12
N TYR A 199 6.27 1.87 -3.03
CA TYR A 199 5.05 2.37 -2.42
C TYR A 199 4.70 1.51 -1.20
N HIS A 200 4.53 2.16 -0.05
CA HIS A 200 4.08 1.49 1.16
C HIS A 200 2.56 1.63 1.29
N PHE A 201 1.87 0.50 1.28
CA PHE A 201 0.43 0.44 1.49
C PHE A 201 0.14 -0.07 2.89
N TYR A 202 -0.61 0.70 3.64
CA TYR A 202 -1.10 0.29 4.95
C TYR A 202 -2.48 -0.34 4.81
N CYS A 203 -2.66 -1.56 5.31
CA CYS A 203 -3.97 -2.18 5.39
C CYS A 203 -4.61 -1.89 6.76
N PRO A 204 -5.62 -0.99 6.84
CA PRO A 204 -6.22 -0.61 8.13
C PRO A 204 -7.08 -1.72 8.75
N MET A 205 -7.34 -2.80 8.02
CA MET A 205 -8.13 -3.94 8.51
C MET A 205 -7.30 -4.96 9.28
N VAL A 206 -5.98 -4.87 9.20
CA VAL A 206 -5.07 -5.72 9.95
C VAL A 206 -4.72 -5.01 11.25
N LYS A 207 -5.18 -5.55 12.38
CA LYS A 207 -4.77 -5.06 13.70
C LYS A 207 -3.26 -5.23 13.82
N GLU A 208 -2.56 -4.13 14.16
CA GLU A 208 -1.12 -4.08 14.41
C GLU A 208 -0.22 -4.28 13.16
N GLY A 209 -0.37 -3.44 12.12
CA GLY A 209 0.67 -3.24 11.09
C GLY A 209 1.33 -4.51 10.55
N GLN A 210 0.56 -5.38 9.90
CA GLN A 210 1.12 -6.53 9.19
C GLN A 210 1.36 -6.18 7.73
#